data_56d1c73120d6768ff478606d565c6533
#
_entry.id   56d1c73120d6768ff478606d565c6533
#
_cell.length_a   1.000
_cell.length_b   1.000
_cell.length_c   1.000
_cell.angle_alpha   90.00
_cell.angle_beta   90.00
_cell.angle_gamma   90.00
#
_symmetry.space_group_name_H-M   'P 1'
#
loop_
_entity.id
_entity.type
_entity.pdbx_description
1 polymer ?
#
loop_
_entity_poly.entity_id
_entity_poly.type
_entity_poly.pdbx_seq_one_letter_code
_entity_poly.pdbx_strand_id
1 'polypeptide(L)'
;GGGAAGGARTSLLGEALARPREENQGAASLYRALRNQPLQGAHAEASNNWVISGNLTASKAALLANDPHLAFGAPSIWSMVRLNAPGLRAVGAAFPGTPGVMIGRNADIAWGITNTGVDAQDFFVMDGNYTHYRHAGGWKEYAVRNETVGAGCRKCKAATIQVRESVYGPVVTDTDALMQDLVSGGVADHFAHKGEDPARTHTLCLRWTALDRDDTTMMSVFYLNKANDWNSFEAALRFWVGPSQNLVYADRSGNIGYRATGRVPVRAAGHTGAFPAPGTGKYDWKG
;
A
#
# COMPACT_ATOMS: atom_id res chain seq x y z
N GLY A 1 -25.99 8.94 -1.85
CA GLY A 1 -25.43 8.49 -3.10
C GLY A 1 -24.29 7.51 -2.88
N GLY A 2 -24.56 6.31 -2.37
CA GLY A 2 -23.57 5.24 -2.28
C GLY A 2 -23.93 4.17 -3.30
N GLY A 3 -23.10 3.93 -4.31
CA GLY A 3 -23.39 2.83 -5.23
C GLY A 3 -22.59 2.80 -6.52
N ALA A 4 -21.30 3.07 -6.52
CA ALA A 4 -20.52 2.90 -7.76
C ALA A 4 -19.20 2.12 -7.61
N ALA A 5 -18.69 1.87 -6.42
CA ALA A 5 -17.42 1.16 -6.24
C ALA A 5 -17.55 -0.38 -6.20
N GLY A 6 -18.74 -0.91 -5.93
CA GLY A 6 -18.99 -2.36 -5.89
C GLY A 6 -19.18 -3.01 -7.26
N GLY A 7 -19.64 -2.25 -8.27
CA GLY A 7 -19.98 -2.79 -9.57
C GLY A 7 -18.78 -3.14 -10.46
N ALA A 8 -17.70 -2.37 -10.38
CA ALA A 8 -16.53 -2.59 -11.23
C ALA A 8 -15.71 -3.85 -10.82
N ARG A 9 -15.63 -4.16 -9.53
CA ARG A 9 -14.94 -5.38 -9.05
C ARG A 9 -15.69 -6.65 -9.42
N THR A 10 -17.02 -6.63 -9.42
CA THR A 10 -17.85 -7.78 -9.82
C THR A 10 -17.83 -8.03 -11.32
N SER A 11 -17.67 -7.02 -12.17
CA SER A 11 -17.62 -7.20 -13.63
C SER A 11 -16.29 -7.81 -14.10
N LEU A 12 -15.15 -7.38 -13.56
CA LEU A 12 -13.84 -7.95 -13.86
C LEU A 12 -13.71 -9.41 -13.39
N LEU A 13 -14.36 -9.74 -12.28
CA LEU A 13 -14.45 -11.12 -11.79
C LEU A 13 -15.37 -11.98 -12.67
N GLY A 14 -16.47 -11.41 -13.16
CA GLY A 14 -17.37 -12.06 -14.10
C GLY A 14 -16.68 -12.41 -15.42
N GLU A 15 -15.86 -11.52 -15.94
CA GLU A 15 -15.05 -11.76 -17.14
C GLU A 15 -13.93 -12.79 -16.91
N ALA A 16 -13.27 -12.77 -15.76
CA ALA A 16 -12.25 -13.77 -15.40
C ALA A 16 -12.87 -15.17 -15.24
N LEU A 17 -14.08 -15.26 -14.69
CA LEU A 17 -14.81 -16.54 -14.52
C LEU A 17 -15.47 -17.05 -15.81
N ALA A 18 -15.61 -16.22 -16.86
CA ALA A 18 -16.17 -16.59 -18.16
C ALA A 18 -15.15 -17.25 -19.09
N ARG A 19 -13.86 -17.34 -18.73
CA ARG A 19 -12.83 -18.05 -19.51
C ARG A 19 -12.90 -19.56 -19.32
N PRO A 20 -12.38 -20.38 -20.28
CA PRO A 20 -12.46 -21.83 -20.21
C PRO A 20 -11.95 -22.43 -18.91
N ARG A 21 -12.58 -23.50 -18.45
CA ARG A 21 -12.39 -24.12 -17.12
C ARG A 21 -10.94 -24.48 -16.75
N GLU A 22 -10.06 -24.69 -17.70
CA GLU A 22 -8.66 -25.11 -17.46
C GLU A 22 -7.75 -23.93 -17.06
N GLU A 23 -8.06 -22.70 -17.50
CA GLU A 23 -7.28 -21.51 -17.14
C GLU A 23 -7.68 -20.89 -15.77
N ASN A 24 -8.81 -21.33 -15.19
CA ASN A 24 -9.44 -20.65 -14.05
C ASN A 24 -9.21 -21.31 -12.68
N GLN A 25 -8.60 -22.49 -12.61
CA GLN A 25 -8.50 -23.20 -11.33
C GLN A 25 -7.58 -22.48 -10.31
N GLY A 26 -6.45 -21.96 -10.77
CA GLY A 26 -5.54 -21.18 -9.93
C GLY A 26 -6.16 -19.85 -9.46
N ALA A 27 -6.79 -19.12 -10.38
CA ALA A 27 -7.50 -17.88 -10.07
C ALA A 27 -8.68 -18.10 -9.12
N ALA A 28 -9.42 -19.20 -9.27
CA ALA A 28 -10.52 -19.57 -8.40
C ALA A 28 -10.05 -20.01 -7.00
N SER A 29 -8.88 -20.64 -6.88
CA SER A 29 -8.25 -21.01 -5.61
C SER A 29 -7.74 -19.77 -4.88
N LEU A 30 -7.05 -18.87 -5.58
CA LEU A 30 -6.61 -17.57 -5.06
C LEU A 30 -7.81 -16.76 -4.55
N TYR A 31 -8.86 -16.68 -5.37
CA TYR A 31 -10.09 -15.97 -4.98
C TYR A 31 -10.76 -16.58 -3.76
N ARG A 32 -10.86 -17.93 -3.66
CA ARG A 32 -11.39 -18.60 -2.47
C ARG A 32 -10.53 -18.35 -1.25
N ALA A 33 -9.21 -18.41 -1.36
CA ALA A 33 -8.30 -18.16 -0.27
C ALA A 33 -8.38 -16.71 0.21
N LEU A 34 -8.42 -15.74 -0.69
CA LEU A 34 -8.59 -14.32 -0.36
C LEU A 34 -9.98 -14.02 0.23
N ARG A 35 -11.03 -14.73 -0.25
CA ARG A 35 -12.39 -14.57 0.26
C ARG A 35 -12.63 -15.27 1.59
N ASN A 36 -11.99 -16.41 1.84
CA ASN A 36 -12.11 -17.19 3.06
C ASN A 36 -11.18 -16.73 4.18
N GLN A 37 -10.34 -15.72 3.93
CA GLN A 37 -9.72 -15.00 5.05
C GLN A 37 -10.85 -14.46 5.91
N PRO A 38 -10.85 -14.74 7.22
CA PRO A 38 -11.66 -13.96 8.13
C PRO A 38 -11.12 -12.54 8.01
N LEU A 39 -11.77 -11.74 7.17
CA LEU A 39 -11.67 -10.29 7.25
C LEU A 39 -12.16 -9.95 8.65
N GLN A 40 -11.25 -10.01 9.63
CA GLN A 40 -11.54 -9.53 10.97
C GLN A 40 -11.96 -8.08 10.82
N GLY A 41 -13.29 -7.87 10.92
CA GLY A 41 -13.89 -6.56 10.77
C GLY A 41 -13.91 -6.07 9.33
N ALA A 42 -14.64 -6.71 8.42
CA ALA A 42 -15.09 -6.11 7.18
C ALA A 42 -16.12 -5.00 7.45
N HIS A 43 -15.77 -4.06 8.31
CA HIS A 43 -16.30 -2.72 8.19
C HIS A 43 -15.65 -2.16 6.93
N ALA A 44 -16.46 -1.75 5.96
CA ALA A 44 -15.95 -1.03 4.80
C ALA A 44 -15.16 0.16 5.34
N GLU A 45 -13.84 0.00 5.42
CA GLU A 45 -12.94 1.09 5.79
C GLU A 45 -13.13 2.15 4.73
N ALA A 46 -13.71 3.25 5.11
CA ALA A 46 -13.96 4.40 4.27
C ALA A 46 -13.41 5.63 4.99
N SER A 47 -13.29 6.71 4.30
CA SER A 47 -12.94 8.00 4.88
C SER A 47 -13.60 9.10 4.08
N ASN A 48 -13.96 10.18 4.74
CA ASN A 48 -14.49 11.36 4.07
C ASN A 48 -13.64 12.58 4.40
N ASN A 49 -13.43 13.40 3.39
CA ASN A 49 -12.93 14.76 3.59
C ASN A 49 -13.64 15.73 2.63
N TRP A 50 -13.72 16.96 3.03
CA TRP A 50 -14.26 18.03 2.20
C TRP A 50 -13.73 19.40 2.63
N VAL A 51 -13.75 20.33 1.70
CA VAL A 51 -13.41 21.74 1.93
C VAL A 51 -14.45 22.64 1.30
N ILE A 52 -14.73 23.77 1.95
CA ILE A 52 -15.60 24.82 1.45
C ILE A 52 -14.81 26.12 1.41
N SER A 53 -14.79 26.78 0.26
CA SER A 53 -14.12 28.06 0.10
C SER A 53 -14.76 29.15 0.98
N GLY A 54 -13.96 30.06 1.50
CA GLY A 54 -14.39 31.20 2.25
C GLY A 54 -15.44 32.08 1.53
N ASN A 55 -15.48 32.04 0.21
CA ASN A 55 -16.48 32.73 -0.57
C ASN A 55 -17.91 32.23 -0.32
N LEU A 56 -18.06 30.98 0.08
CA LEU A 56 -19.34 30.31 0.33
C LEU A 56 -19.73 30.26 1.82
N THR A 57 -18.87 30.77 2.70
CA THR A 57 -19.11 30.72 4.15
C THR A 57 -19.51 32.09 4.70
N ALA A 58 -20.32 32.09 5.76
CA ALA A 58 -20.69 33.33 6.44
C ALA A 58 -19.50 34.04 7.10
N SER A 59 -18.53 33.27 7.58
CA SER A 59 -17.30 33.77 8.23
C SER A 59 -16.27 34.32 7.25
N LYS A 60 -16.45 34.08 5.94
CA LYS A 60 -15.45 34.32 4.89
C LYS A 60 -14.14 33.52 5.07
N ALA A 61 -14.10 32.60 6.02
CA ALA A 61 -13.00 31.67 6.21
C ALA A 61 -13.32 30.32 5.54
N ALA A 62 -12.32 29.64 5.02
CA ALA A 62 -12.47 28.28 4.51
C ALA A 62 -12.83 27.32 5.64
N LEU A 63 -13.61 26.29 5.32
CA LEU A 63 -13.93 25.18 6.22
C LEU A 63 -13.32 23.89 5.66
N LEU A 64 -12.74 23.08 6.54
CA LEU A 64 -12.23 21.76 6.23
C LEU A 64 -12.74 20.76 7.25
N ALA A 65 -13.22 19.62 6.78
CA ALA A 65 -13.51 18.46 7.62
C ALA A 65 -12.81 17.22 7.08
N ASN A 66 -12.40 16.35 7.99
CA ASN A 66 -11.83 15.06 7.67
C ASN A 66 -12.28 14.03 8.71
N ASP A 67 -12.80 12.93 8.24
CA ASP A 67 -13.38 11.86 9.04
C ASP A 67 -12.86 10.50 8.54
N PRO A 68 -11.70 10.02 9.06
CA PRO A 68 -11.18 8.71 8.73
C PRO A 68 -11.96 7.63 9.50
N HIS A 69 -12.67 6.78 8.76
CA HIS A 69 -13.43 5.66 9.32
C HIS A 69 -12.52 4.42 9.39
N LEU A 70 -11.75 4.32 10.45
CA LEU A 70 -10.87 3.19 10.75
C LEU A 70 -11.45 2.36 11.91
N ALA A 71 -10.96 1.13 12.06
CA ALA A 71 -11.43 0.24 13.12
C ALA A 71 -11.20 0.84 14.52
N PHE A 72 -12.16 0.61 15.42
CA PHE A 72 -12.01 0.94 16.84
C PHE A 72 -11.14 -0.11 17.52
N GLY A 73 -10.13 0.34 18.23
CA GLY A 73 -9.20 -0.53 18.93
C GLY A 73 -8.55 0.14 20.15
N ALA A 74 -7.94 -0.69 20.99
CA ALA A 74 -7.08 -0.26 22.08
C ALA A 74 -5.75 -1.03 21.97
N PRO A 75 -4.63 -0.34 21.69
CA PRO A 75 -4.50 1.11 21.53
C PRO A 75 -5.18 1.66 20.28
N SER A 76 -5.60 2.93 20.34
CA SER A 76 -6.17 3.65 19.19
C SER A 76 -5.13 3.86 18.09
N ILE A 77 -5.59 3.83 16.83
CA ILE A 77 -4.75 4.16 15.66
C ILE A 77 -4.29 5.61 15.73
N TRP A 78 -5.16 6.53 16.18
CA TRP A 78 -4.88 7.95 16.22
C TRP A 78 -4.55 8.43 17.64
N SER A 79 -3.53 9.28 17.73
CA SER A 79 -3.19 10.06 18.92
C SER A 79 -3.30 11.55 18.61
N MET A 80 -3.99 12.30 19.45
CA MET A 80 -4.05 13.76 19.32
C MET A 80 -2.75 14.38 19.81
N VAL A 81 -2.12 15.18 18.97
CA VAL A 81 -0.85 15.83 19.26
C VAL A 81 -0.90 17.34 19.01
N ARG A 82 -0.15 18.08 19.80
CA ARG A 82 0.12 19.49 19.59
C ARG A 82 1.61 19.72 19.64
N LEU A 83 2.16 20.23 18.54
CA LEU A 83 3.55 20.63 18.43
C LEU A 83 3.67 22.15 18.59
N ASN A 84 4.58 22.59 19.43
CA ASN A 84 4.84 24.02 19.64
C ASN A 84 6.34 24.24 19.88
N ALA A 85 7.02 24.72 18.84
CA ALA A 85 8.44 25.05 18.85
C ALA A 85 8.69 26.26 17.96
N PRO A 86 9.87 26.91 18.02
CA PRO A 86 10.23 27.94 17.07
C PRO A 86 10.07 27.46 15.62
N GLY A 87 9.25 28.15 14.82
CA GLY A 87 8.99 27.79 13.42
C GLY A 87 8.12 26.55 13.20
N LEU A 88 7.50 25.98 14.26
CA LEU A 88 6.62 24.82 14.14
C LEU A 88 5.45 24.93 15.15
N ARG A 89 4.25 25.15 14.63
CA ARG A 89 2.99 25.14 15.41
C ARG A 89 1.96 24.32 14.68
N ALA A 90 1.76 23.07 15.08
CA ALA A 90 0.79 22.20 14.46
C ALA A 90 -0.05 21.48 15.53
N VAL A 91 -1.30 21.17 15.19
CA VAL A 91 -2.23 20.42 16.03
C VAL A 91 -3.10 19.52 15.17
N GLY A 92 -3.33 18.30 15.64
CA GLY A 92 -4.19 17.34 14.95
C GLY A 92 -3.91 15.92 15.38
N ALA A 93 -4.20 14.99 14.51
CA ALA A 93 -4.01 13.56 14.73
C ALA A 93 -2.70 13.07 14.09
N ALA A 94 -2.02 12.15 14.78
CA ALA A 94 -0.82 11.47 14.35
C ALA A 94 -0.93 9.98 14.62
N PHE A 95 -0.21 9.17 13.87
CA PHE A 95 0.02 7.77 14.25
C PHE A 95 1.13 7.71 15.32
N PRO A 96 1.01 6.84 16.32
CA PRO A 96 2.09 6.61 17.26
C PRO A 96 3.39 6.24 16.54
N GLY A 97 4.47 6.97 16.83
CA GLY A 97 5.78 6.77 16.20
C GLY A 97 6.04 7.57 14.92
N THR A 98 5.05 8.28 14.36
CA THR A 98 5.28 9.17 13.22
C THR A 98 5.73 10.57 13.68
N PRO A 99 6.66 11.22 12.93
CA PRO A 99 7.11 12.56 13.27
C PRO A 99 6.11 13.61 12.75
N GLY A 100 5.26 14.13 13.61
CA GLY A 100 4.39 15.26 13.27
C GLY A 100 2.91 14.93 13.16
N VAL A 101 2.13 15.92 12.71
CA VAL A 101 0.69 15.85 12.53
C VAL A 101 0.39 15.32 11.13
N MET A 102 -0.33 14.21 11.06
CA MET A 102 -0.75 13.59 9.79
C MET A 102 -2.00 14.28 9.21
N ILE A 103 -2.98 14.55 10.05
CA ILE A 103 -4.23 15.22 9.73
C ILE A 103 -4.43 16.37 10.71
N GLY A 104 -4.62 17.59 10.22
CA GLY A 104 -4.81 18.70 11.14
C GLY A 104 -4.54 20.07 10.53
N ARG A 105 -3.98 20.95 11.34
CA ARG A 105 -3.64 22.30 10.92
C ARG A 105 -2.39 22.83 11.61
N ASN A 106 -1.79 23.82 10.99
CA ASN A 106 -0.82 24.70 11.62
C ASN A 106 -1.39 26.13 11.79
N ALA A 107 -0.55 27.15 11.82
CA ALA A 107 -0.98 28.53 11.95
C ALA A 107 -1.67 29.07 10.68
N ASP A 108 -1.33 28.54 9.52
CA ASP A 108 -1.62 29.14 8.21
C ASP A 108 -2.53 28.27 7.35
N ILE A 109 -2.35 26.95 7.40
CA ILE A 109 -3.08 25.98 6.58
C ILE A 109 -3.72 24.86 7.42
N ALA A 110 -4.72 24.20 6.85
CA ALA A 110 -5.29 22.96 7.32
C ALA A 110 -5.26 21.91 6.20
N TRP A 111 -5.12 20.63 6.57
CA TRP A 111 -5.11 19.53 5.62
C TRP A 111 -5.84 18.31 6.18
N GLY A 112 -6.45 17.56 5.27
CA GLY A 112 -7.14 16.30 5.54
C GLY A 112 -6.75 15.25 4.53
N ILE A 113 -6.83 13.97 4.92
CA ILE A 113 -6.35 12.84 4.15
C ILE A 113 -7.43 11.77 4.04
N THR A 114 -7.61 11.21 2.84
CA THR A 114 -8.37 9.97 2.62
C THR A 114 -7.63 9.06 1.66
N ASN A 115 -7.83 7.74 1.78
CA ASN A 115 -7.21 6.78 0.89
C ASN A 115 -7.75 6.91 -0.55
N THR A 116 -6.87 6.88 -1.54
CA THR A 116 -7.27 6.88 -2.96
C THR A 116 -7.75 5.52 -3.43
N GLY A 117 -7.42 4.43 -2.73
CA GLY A 117 -7.69 3.06 -3.17
C GLY A 117 -6.84 2.63 -4.39
N VAL A 118 -5.77 3.34 -4.69
CA VAL A 118 -4.85 2.96 -5.77
C VAL A 118 -4.17 1.64 -5.43
N ASP A 119 -4.18 0.72 -6.39
CA ASP A 119 -3.45 -0.53 -6.34
C ASP A 119 -1.96 -0.28 -6.65
N ALA A 120 -1.14 -0.32 -5.60
CA ALA A 120 0.31 -0.07 -5.64
C ALA A 120 1.14 -1.31 -5.26
N GLN A 121 0.53 -2.50 -5.31
CA GLN A 121 1.14 -3.77 -4.92
C GLN A 121 0.90 -4.81 -6.00
N ASP A 122 1.93 -5.60 -6.30
CA ASP A 122 1.84 -6.77 -7.18
C ASP A 122 2.57 -7.95 -6.59
N PHE A 123 2.05 -9.13 -6.84
CA PHE A 123 2.75 -10.38 -6.60
C PHE A 123 3.37 -10.90 -7.90
N PHE A 124 4.62 -11.34 -7.79
CA PHE A 124 5.31 -11.99 -8.88
C PHE A 124 5.66 -13.44 -8.51
N VAL A 125 5.28 -14.38 -9.39
CA VAL A 125 5.62 -15.78 -9.25
C VAL A 125 7.02 -16.01 -9.82
N MET A 126 7.97 -16.33 -8.95
CA MET A 126 9.34 -16.65 -9.32
C MET A 126 9.48 -18.13 -9.55
N ASP A 127 10.09 -18.51 -10.65
CA ASP A 127 10.49 -19.86 -10.97
C ASP A 127 11.97 -20.05 -10.61
N GLY A 128 12.28 -21.05 -9.79
CA GLY A 128 13.65 -21.23 -9.32
C GLY A 128 13.83 -22.34 -8.30
N ASN A 129 14.78 -22.12 -7.42
CA ASN A 129 15.04 -22.95 -6.24
C ASN A 129 15.21 -22.05 -5.01
N TYR A 130 15.67 -22.60 -3.89
CA TYR A 130 15.81 -21.83 -2.66
C TYR A 130 16.82 -20.67 -2.76
N THR A 131 17.84 -20.78 -3.60
CA THR A 131 18.95 -19.81 -3.70
C THR A 131 18.89 -18.92 -4.93
N HIS A 132 18.29 -19.41 -6.02
CA HIS A 132 18.28 -18.72 -7.31
C HIS A 132 16.89 -18.72 -7.95
N TYR A 133 16.61 -17.71 -8.76
CA TYR A 133 15.39 -17.58 -9.54
C TYR A 133 15.68 -17.16 -10.98
N ARG A 134 14.75 -17.45 -11.89
CA ARG A 134 14.84 -17.01 -13.29
C ARG A 134 14.24 -15.61 -13.46
N HIS A 135 14.98 -14.75 -14.16
CA HIS A 135 14.49 -13.42 -14.54
C HIS A 135 15.21 -12.93 -15.80
N ALA A 136 14.48 -12.33 -16.76
CA ALA A 136 15.02 -11.77 -18.00
C ALA A 136 15.94 -12.75 -18.77
N GLY A 137 15.56 -14.02 -18.83
CA GLY A 137 16.29 -15.07 -19.56
C GLY A 137 17.50 -15.65 -18.83
N GLY A 138 17.85 -15.16 -17.63
CA GLY A 138 18.99 -15.64 -16.83
C GLY A 138 18.62 -16.11 -15.43
N TRP A 139 19.57 -16.75 -14.77
CA TRP A 139 19.50 -17.06 -13.35
C TRP A 139 20.01 -15.89 -12.53
N LYS A 140 19.32 -15.55 -11.46
CA LYS A 140 19.73 -14.56 -10.45
C LYS A 140 19.68 -15.18 -9.07
N GLU A 141 20.61 -14.79 -8.21
CA GLU A 141 20.62 -15.17 -6.80
C GLU A 141 19.68 -14.26 -6.00
N TYR A 142 18.95 -14.84 -5.02
CA TYR A 142 18.23 -14.04 -4.05
C TYR A 142 19.21 -13.30 -3.15
N ALA A 143 18.97 -12.02 -2.91
CA ALA A 143 19.62 -11.32 -1.82
C ALA A 143 19.08 -11.86 -0.48
N VAL A 144 19.99 -12.20 0.44
CA VAL A 144 19.62 -12.79 1.73
C VAL A 144 20.11 -11.90 2.85
N ARG A 145 19.22 -11.57 3.78
CA ARG A 145 19.56 -10.87 5.02
C ARG A 145 18.94 -11.56 6.23
N ASN A 146 19.64 -11.54 7.35
CA ASN A 146 19.14 -12.07 8.60
C ASN A 146 18.60 -10.92 9.46
N GLU A 147 17.37 -11.05 9.92
CA GLU A 147 16.70 -10.11 10.82
C GLU A 147 16.51 -10.76 12.17
N THR A 148 16.99 -10.09 13.22
CA THR A 148 16.80 -10.57 14.59
C THR A 148 15.70 -9.77 15.27
N VAL A 149 14.61 -10.43 15.58
CA VAL A 149 13.52 -9.86 16.37
C VAL A 149 13.83 -10.08 17.84
N GLY A 150 14.10 -8.98 18.54
CA GLY A 150 14.38 -9.01 19.97
C GLY A 150 13.15 -9.43 20.77
N ALA A 151 13.37 -10.24 21.79
CA ALA A 151 12.30 -10.60 22.70
C ALA A 151 12.02 -9.44 23.66
N GLY A 152 10.84 -8.88 23.61
CA GLY A 152 10.40 -7.77 24.49
C GLY A 152 10.17 -8.20 25.95
N CYS A 153 10.52 -9.40 26.34
CA CYS A 153 10.35 -9.90 27.70
C CYS A 153 11.58 -10.66 28.23
N ARG A 154 11.76 -10.65 29.55
CA ARG A 154 12.92 -11.29 30.25
C ARG A 154 13.04 -12.82 29.99
N LYS A 155 11.95 -13.49 29.65
CA LYS A 155 11.91 -14.96 29.45
C LYS A 155 11.74 -15.35 27.99
N CYS A 156 11.57 -14.40 27.09
CA CYS A 156 11.41 -14.65 25.67
C CYS A 156 12.79 -14.79 25.00
N LYS A 157 12.89 -15.64 23.99
CA LYS A 157 14.09 -15.75 23.17
C LYS A 157 13.96 -14.85 21.95
N ALA A 158 15.05 -14.21 21.56
CA ALA A 158 15.12 -13.56 20.27
C ALA A 158 14.96 -14.60 19.14
N ALA A 159 14.23 -14.25 18.09
CA ALA A 159 14.10 -15.06 16.89
C ALA A 159 14.89 -14.41 15.76
N THR A 160 15.68 -15.18 15.05
CA THR A 160 16.31 -14.75 13.80
C THR A 160 15.54 -15.32 12.64
N ILE A 161 15.07 -14.46 11.74
CA ILE A 161 14.44 -14.83 10.49
C ILE A 161 15.36 -14.49 9.33
N GLN A 162 15.34 -15.34 8.31
CA GLN A 162 16.05 -15.09 7.07
C GLN A 162 15.06 -14.50 6.05
N VAL A 163 15.37 -13.34 5.52
CA VAL A 163 14.58 -12.65 4.49
C VAL A 163 15.31 -12.80 3.17
N ARG A 164 14.67 -13.46 2.20
CA ARG A 164 15.12 -13.53 0.82
C ARG A 164 14.44 -12.45 0.01
N GLU A 165 15.17 -11.80 -0.87
CA GLU A 165 14.65 -10.75 -1.75
C GLU A 165 15.02 -11.03 -3.20
N SER A 166 14.04 -10.92 -4.09
CA SER A 166 14.24 -10.91 -5.54
C SER A 166 14.34 -9.46 -6.06
N VAL A 167 14.43 -9.29 -7.37
CA VAL A 167 14.32 -7.96 -8.03
C VAL A 167 12.99 -7.27 -7.77
N TYR A 168 11.96 -8.01 -7.41
CA TYR A 168 10.63 -7.46 -7.10
C TYR A 168 10.45 -7.11 -5.63
N GLY A 169 11.26 -7.66 -4.73
CA GLY A 169 11.16 -7.47 -3.29
C GLY A 169 11.16 -8.79 -2.52
N PRO A 170 10.66 -8.78 -1.28
CA PRO A 170 10.75 -9.94 -0.39
C PRO A 170 9.92 -11.13 -0.88
N VAL A 171 10.43 -12.32 -0.59
CA VAL A 171 9.75 -13.60 -0.78
C VAL A 171 8.76 -13.80 0.35
N VAL A 172 7.47 -13.66 0.08
CA VAL A 172 6.41 -13.75 1.10
C VAL A 172 6.01 -15.20 1.42
N THR A 173 6.25 -16.13 0.52
CA THR A 173 6.02 -17.57 0.75
C THR A 173 6.95 -18.18 1.80
N ASP A 174 8.00 -17.49 2.22
CA ASP A 174 8.91 -18.02 3.25
C ASP A 174 8.32 -17.93 4.66
N THR A 175 7.39 -17.02 4.89
CA THR A 175 6.87 -16.69 6.23
C THR A 175 5.35 -16.82 6.37
N ASP A 176 4.62 -16.87 5.27
CA ASP A 176 3.17 -16.91 5.25
C ASP A 176 2.66 -18.25 4.71
N ALA A 177 2.09 -19.08 5.59
CA ALA A 177 1.55 -20.40 5.24
C ALA A 177 0.44 -20.31 4.19
N LEU A 178 -0.39 -19.24 4.24
CA LEU A 178 -1.43 -19.03 3.24
C LEU A 178 -0.83 -18.75 1.86
N MET A 179 0.23 -17.94 1.80
CA MET A 179 0.93 -17.68 0.54
C MET A 179 1.63 -18.93 0.01
N GLN A 180 2.12 -19.82 0.88
CA GLN A 180 2.61 -21.14 0.50
C GLN A 180 1.51 -22.01 -0.08
N ASP A 181 0.35 -22.07 0.55
CA ASP A 181 -0.81 -22.82 0.07
C ASP A 181 -1.33 -22.28 -1.27
N LEU A 182 -1.31 -20.96 -1.48
CA LEU A 182 -1.67 -20.36 -2.75
C LEU A 182 -0.75 -20.80 -3.88
N VAL A 183 0.56 -20.84 -3.64
CA VAL A 183 1.54 -21.27 -4.63
C VAL A 183 1.43 -22.77 -4.88
N SER A 184 1.36 -23.60 -3.84
CA SER A 184 1.25 -25.06 -3.96
C SER A 184 -0.13 -25.54 -4.42
N GLY A 185 -1.19 -24.76 -4.17
CA GLY A 185 -2.59 -25.09 -4.47
C GLY A 185 -3.08 -24.71 -5.86
N GLY A 186 -2.21 -24.38 -6.82
CA GLY A 186 -2.60 -24.17 -8.23
C GLY A 186 -2.12 -22.88 -8.88
N VAL A 187 -1.61 -21.88 -8.12
CA VAL A 187 -0.98 -20.71 -8.76
C VAL A 187 0.32 -21.14 -9.43
N ALA A 188 1.09 -22.03 -8.79
CA ALA A 188 2.29 -22.60 -9.38
C ALA A 188 1.99 -23.45 -10.62
N ASP A 189 0.94 -24.27 -10.59
CA ASP A 189 0.56 -25.14 -11.71
C ASP A 189 0.14 -24.34 -12.95
N HIS A 190 -0.40 -23.14 -12.77
CA HIS A 190 -0.73 -22.26 -13.90
C HIS A 190 0.50 -21.76 -14.66
N PHE A 191 1.65 -21.66 -13.97
CA PHE A 191 2.93 -21.23 -14.54
C PHE A 191 3.92 -22.37 -14.81
N ALA A 192 3.62 -23.59 -14.33
CA ALA A 192 4.44 -24.77 -14.57
C ALA A 192 4.27 -25.29 -16.00
N HIS A 193 5.38 -25.62 -16.64
CA HIS A 193 5.35 -26.33 -17.91
C HIS A 193 5.43 -27.84 -17.66
N LYS A 194 4.62 -28.63 -18.37
CA LYS A 194 4.65 -30.11 -18.28
C LYS A 194 6.09 -30.63 -18.51
N GLY A 195 6.63 -31.40 -17.55
CA GLY A 195 7.96 -32.03 -17.66
C GLY A 195 9.07 -31.30 -16.89
N GLU A 196 8.74 -30.40 -15.98
CA GLU A 196 9.74 -29.67 -15.18
C GLU A 196 10.30 -30.48 -14.02
N ASP A 197 11.55 -30.16 -13.62
CA ASP A 197 12.30 -30.77 -12.54
C ASP A 197 11.52 -30.64 -11.20
N PRO A 198 11.29 -31.77 -10.47
CA PRO A 198 10.65 -31.73 -9.14
C PRO A 198 11.39 -30.88 -8.10
N ALA A 199 12.66 -30.56 -8.30
CA ALA A 199 13.44 -29.66 -7.45
C ALA A 199 13.14 -28.17 -7.70
N ARG A 200 12.39 -27.82 -8.76
CA ARG A 200 11.97 -26.44 -9.01
C ARG A 200 10.84 -26.08 -8.06
N THR A 201 11.00 -24.94 -7.45
CA THR A 201 10.00 -24.36 -6.55
C THR A 201 9.54 -23.02 -7.09
N HIS A 202 8.27 -22.76 -6.91
CA HIS A 202 7.73 -21.44 -7.16
C HIS A 202 7.63 -20.68 -5.86
N THR A 203 7.96 -19.39 -5.91
CA THR A 203 7.82 -18.49 -4.76
C THR A 203 7.06 -17.24 -5.18
N LEU A 204 6.34 -16.64 -4.24
CA LEU A 204 5.72 -15.32 -4.43
C LEU A 204 6.60 -14.24 -3.84
N CYS A 205 6.89 -13.23 -4.66
CA CYS A 205 7.58 -12.01 -4.25
C CYS A 205 6.61 -10.84 -4.27
N LEU A 206 6.68 -9.99 -3.27
CA LEU A 206 5.86 -8.80 -3.16
C LEU A 206 6.61 -7.59 -3.74
N ARG A 207 6.05 -6.99 -4.78
CA ARG A 207 6.46 -5.67 -5.28
C ARG A 207 5.47 -4.63 -4.76
N TRP A 208 5.95 -3.68 -3.97
CA TRP A 208 5.14 -2.64 -3.35
C TRP A 208 5.91 -1.33 -3.29
N THR A 209 5.30 -0.21 -3.69
CA THR A 209 5.94 1.12 -3.67
C THR A 209 6.37 1.55 -2.26
N ALA A 210 5.70 1.08 -1.21
CA ALA A 210 6.12 1.35 0.17
C ALA A 210 7.40 0.60 0.61
N LEU A 211 7.89 -0.34 -0.21
CA LEU A 211 9.17 -1.02 0.00
C LEU A 211 10.31 -0.39 -0.83
N ASP A 212 10.03 0.69 -1.55
CA ASP A 212 11.05 1.40 -2.31
C ASP A 212 12.08 2.01 -1.35
N ARG A 213 13.36 1.80 -1.64
CA ARG A 213 14.46 2.27 -0.78
C ARG A 213 14.58 3.81 -0.73
N ASP A 214 13.97 4.49 -1.67
CA ASP A 214 13.91 5.94 -1.79
C ASP A 214 12.58 6.52 -1.30
N ASP A 215 11.87 5.82 -0.41
CA ASP A 215 10.67 6.34 0.23
C ASP A 215 11.00 7.52 1.14
N THR A 216 10.45 8.68 0.79
CA THR A 216 10.61 9.95 1.49
C THR A 216 9.33 10.44 2.17
N THR A 217 8.32 9.60 2.30
CA THR A 217 6.98 10.00 2.82
C THR A 217 7.04 10.71 4.17
N MET A 218 7.93 10.27 5.07
CA MET A 218 8.07 10.92 6.37
C MET A 218 8.63 12.36 6.28
N MET A 219 9.43 12.67 5.24
CA MET A 219 9.85 14.05 4.96
C MET A 219 8.67 14.90 4.53
N SER A 220 7.73 14.33 3.75
CA SER A 220 6.49 15.03 3.39
C SER A 220 5.72 15.49 4.62
N VAL A 221 5.53 14.62 5.61
CA VAL A 221 4.84 14.97 6.86
C VAL A 221 5.54 16.12 7.57
N PHE A 222 6.87 16.08 7.66
CA PHE A 222 7.65 17.14 8.30
C PHE A 222 7.51 18.50 7.59
N TYR A 223 7.59 18.54 6.26
CA TYR A 223 7.44 19.78 5.50
C TYR A 223 5.99 20.26 5.48
N LEU A 224 5.02 19.35 5.44
CA LEU A 224 3.59 19.68 5.50
C LEU A 224 3.24 20.42 6.79
N ASN A 225 3.79 20.01 7.91
CA ASN A 225 3.58 20.68 9.20
C ASN A 225 4.14 22.11 9.24
N LYS A 226 5.04 22.46 8.31
CA LYS A 226 5.66 23.79 8.18
C LYS A 226 5.16 24.59 7.00
N ALA A 227 4.36 23.97 6.13
CA ALA A 227 3.81 24.65 4.97
C ALA A 227 2.89 25.82 5.42
N ASN A 228 2.91 26.93 4.71
CA ASN A 228 2.17 28.15 5.06
C ASN A 228 1.28 28.66 3.92
N ASP A 229 1.39 28.06 2.74
CA ASP A 229 0.61 28.37 1.55
C ASP A 229 0.46 27.14 0.63
N TRP A 230 -0.26 27.31 -0.48
CA TRP A 230 -0.45 26.24 -1.47
C TRP A 230 0.87 25.74 -2.08
N ASN A 231 1.79 26.65 -2.40
CA ASN A 231 3.05 26.25 -3.04
C ASN A 231 3.93 25.41 -2.13
N SER A 232 4.05 25.80 -0.86
CA SER A 232 4.80 25.02 0.13
C SER A 232 4.09 23.72 0.50
N PHE A 233 2.75 23.69 0.48
CA PHE A 233 1.97 22.46 0.60
C PHE A 233 2.26 21.50 -0.55
N GLU A 234 2.18 21.95 -1.82
CA GLU A 234 2.53 21.10 -2.97
C GLU A 234 3.99 20.64 -2.95
N ALA A 235 4.90 21.52 -2.56
CA ALA A 235 6.32 21.17 -2.43
C ALA A 235 6.55 20.07 -1.39
N ALA A 236 5.84 20.12 -0.26
CA ALA A 236 5.87 19.08 0.75
C ALA A 236 5.38 17.73 0.21
N LEU A 237 4.30 17.73 -0.58
CA LEU A 237 3.70 16.53 -1.11
C LEU A 237 4.54 15.81 -2.19
N ARG A 238 5.54 16.47 -2.77
CA ARG A 238 6.49 15.82 -3.69
C ARG A 238 7.31 14.71 -3.03
N PHE A 239 7.45 14.74 -1.71
CA PHE A 239 8.11 13.71 -0.93
C PHE A 239 7.19 12.53 -0.56
N TRP A 240 5.90 12.63 -0.84
CA TRP A 240 4.93 11.59 -0.50
C TRP A 240 4.95 10.44 -1.50
N VAL A 241 5.59 9.34 -1.14
CA VAL A 241 5.73 8.15 -1.98
C VAL A 241 4.56 7.19 -1.81
N GLY A 242 4.19 6.87 -0.56
CA GLY A 242 3.10 5.94 -0.29
C GLY A 242 2.63 5.95 1.18
N PRO A 243 1.41 5.46 1.44
CA PRO A 243 0.37 5.06 0.47
C PRO A 243 -0.21 6.26 -0.28
N SER A 244 -0.80 6.01 -1.44
CA SER A 244 -1.45 7.06 -2.23
C SER A 244 -2.66 7.62 -1.49
N GLN A 245 -2.75 8.94 -1.40
CA GLN A 245 -3.76 9.64 -0.61
C GLN A 245 -4.41 10.78 -1.40
N ASN A 246 -5.69 11.04 -1.11
CA ASN A 246 -6.36 12.29 -1.46
C ASN A 246 -6.10 13.29 -0.34
N LEU A 247 -5.45 14.41 -0.63
CA LEU A 247 -5.26 15.49 0.32
C LEU A 247 -6.14 16.68 -0.06
N VAL A 248 -6.89 17.17 0.90
CA VAL A 248 -7.62 18.44 0.83
C VAL A 248 -6.87 19.49 1.62
N TYR A 249 -6.95 20.72 1.15
CA TYR A 249 -6.23 21.89 1.65
C TYR A 249 -7.21 23.04 1.89
N ALA A 250 -6.96 23.79 2.95
CA ALA A 250 -7.58 25.09 3.19
C ALA A 250 -6.57 26.04 3.83
N ASP A 251 -6.64 27.34 3.53
CA ASP A 251 -5.79 28.36 4.15
C ASP A 251 -6.57 29.50 4.81
N ARG A 252 -5.83 30.35 5.51
CA ARG A 252 -6.39 31.51 6.21
C ARG A 252 -6.98 32.59 5.28
N SER A 253 -6.55 32.58 4.01
CA SER A 253 -7.07 33.49 2.99
C SER A 253 -8.37 33.01 2.37
N GLY A 254 -8.89 31.85 2.80
CA GLY A 254 -10.15 31.27 2.30
C GLY A 254 -9.97 30.43 1.04
N ASN A 255 -8.74 30.20 0.59
CA ASN A 255 -8.46 29.33 -0.54
C ASN A 255 -8.60 27.86 -0.12
N ILE A 256 -8.99 27.03 -1.09
CA ILE A 256 -9.09 25.59 -0.96
C ILE A 256 -8.36 24.91 -2.10
N GLY A 257 -7.93 23.67 -1.86
CA GLY A 257 -7.23 22.87 -2.87
C GLY A 257 -7.38 21.38 -2.66
N TYR A 258 -7.00 20.63 -3.68
CA TYR A 258 -6.97 19.17 -3.68
C TYR A 258 -5.73 18.66 -4.40
N ARG A 259 -5.12 17.61 -3.85
CA ARG A 259 -4.00 16.90 -4.47
C ARG A 259 -4.08 15.41 -4.17
N ALA A 260 -4.04 14.57 -5.20
CA ALA A 260 -3.71 13.16 -5.05
C ALA A 260 -2.19 12.98 -5.00
N THR A 261 -1.71 12.11 -4.12
CA THR A 261 -0.29 11.85 -3.89
C THR A 261 0.02 10.36 -3.99
N GLY A 262 1.29 10.03 -3.97
CA GLY A 262 1.80 8.67 -3.99
C GLY A 262 2.25 8.21 -5.37
N ARG A 263 3.13 7.23 -5.38
CA ARG A 263 3.58 6.56 -6.60
C ARG A 263 2.55 5.50 -7.01
N VAL A 264 2.22 5.50 -8.30
CA VAL A 264 1.33 4.52 -8.92
C VAL A 264 2.16 3.73 -9.93
N PRO A 265 2.18 2.39 -9.86
CA PRO A 265 2.96 1.60 -10.79
C PRO A 265 2.44 1.71 -12.22
N VAL A 266 3.33 1.93 -13.16
CA VAL A 266 3.06 1.81 -14.60
C VAL A 266 3.34 0.37 -15.00
N ARG A 267 2.29 -0.44 -15.03
CA ARG A 267 2.37 -1.87 -15.35
C ARG A 267 2.62 -2.11 -16.84
N ALA A 268 3.32 -3.20 -17.15
CA ALA A 268 3.50 -3.63 -18.54
C ALA A 268 2.15 -4.03 -19.18
N ALA A 269 2.07 -3.97 -20.51
CA ALA A 269 0.87 -4.38 -21.23
C ALA A 269 0.50 -5.84 -20.90
N GLY A 270 -0.78 -6.07 -20.62
CA GLY A 270 -1.32 -7.37 -20.21
C GLY A 270 -1.19 -7.70 -18.73
N HIS A 271 -0.57 -6.82 -17.92
CA HIS A 271 -0.53 -6.94 -16.47
C HIS A 271 -1.48 -5.94 -15.82
N THR A 272 -2.52 -6.43 -15.17
CA THR A 272 -3.57 -5.59 -14.57
C THR A 272 -3.39 -5.37 -13.06
N GLY A 273 -2.51 -6.14 -12.40
CA GLY A 273 -2.38 -6.16 -10.94
C GLY A 273 -3.42 -7.05 -10.23
N ALA A 274 -4.47 -7.49 -10.92
CA ALA A 274 -5.55 -8.28 -10.32
C ALA A 274 -5.13 -9.70 -9.90
N PHE A 275 -4.06 -10.22 -10.49
CA PHE A 275 -3.51 -11.55 -10.24
C PHE A 275 -1.99 -11.50 -10.22
N PRO A 276 -1.33 -12.46 -9.52
CA PRO A 276 0.11 -12.60 -9.60
C PRO A 276 0.60 -12.74 -11.05
N ALA A 277 1.70 -12.07 -11.38
CA ALA A 277 2.30 -12.12 -12.69
C ALA A 277 3.55 -13.02 -12.70
N PRO A 278 3.91 -13.68 -13.84
CA PRO A 278 5.17 -14.37 -13.95
C PRO A 278 6.37 -13.46 -13.75
N GLY A 279 7.30 -13.83 -12.88
CA GLY A 279 8.50 -13.05 -12.55
C GLY A 279 9.61 -13.13 -13.60
N THR A 280 9.22 -13.22 -14.89
CA THR A 280 10.16 -13.44 -16.01
C THR A 280 10.80 -12.18 -16.55
N GLY A 281 10.45 -11.00 -16.06
CA GLY A 281 10.84 -9.69 -16.61
C GLY A 281 9.85 -9.11 -17.62
N LYS A 282 8.97 -9.95 -18.21
CA LYS A 282 7.97 -9.48 -19.20
C LYS A 282 6.97 -8.47 -18.64
N TYR A 283 6.64 -8.63 -17.38
CA TYR A 283 5.61 -7.86 -16.68
C TYR A 283 6.18 -6.86 -15.67
N ASP A 284 7.47 -6.54 -15.77
CA ASP A 284 8.12 -5.54 -14.93
C ASP A 284 7.38 -4.20 -15.01
N TRP A 285 7.34 -3.50 -13.88
CA TRP A 285 6.88 -2.11 -13.88
C TRP A 285 7.79 -1.26 -14.75
N LYS A 286 7.20 -0.35 -15.48
CA LYS A 286 7.89 0.58 -16.39
C LYS A 286 8.14 1.96 -15.77
N GLY A 287 7.56 2.20 -14.60
CA GLY A 287 7.66 3.41 -13.83
C GLY A 287 6.76 3.36 -12.61
#